data_d74a458b1ae84e7b54d5f449c6a36a35
#
_entry.id   d74a458b1ae84e7b54d5f449c6a36a35
#
_cell.length_a   1.000
_cell.length_b   1.000
_cell.length_c   1.000
_cell.angle_alpha   90.00
_cell.angle_beta   90.00
_cell.angle_gamma   90.00
#
_symmetry.space_group_name_H-M   'P 1'
#
loop_
_entity.id
_entity.type
_entity.pdbx_description
1 polymer ?
#
loop_
_entity_poly.entity_id
_entity_poly.type
_entity_poly.pdbx_seq_one_letter_code
_entity_poly.pdbx_strand_id
1 'polypeptide(L)'
;MHINHTWSRATRPAQMLAMLVTTALVILGITSLPTFAAAPTLKLAINADEDSYLSGVEQRYVVEFSCASTTEDCLDSVVTISLPHTITPDGNSNPDSAPDGVNATATAGNKVVTPEIKRPTATTDGLVTYNLGTVAAGTSFQTVLTFTAPRGLTPGGSTVTPVATFTSGETSVTAQDTVTIKSEPTPLLSKTGPVATPKNVDVTYQITPKYDTTVDGLNGKTNMTNVVVTDPLPQCATYVSSSASGNTITNTAATVPSSYDAATHTVTWTIGDVNPAFMNVVLSVTVHYDDTCADNTVTNTAKLTGAEMHNEDNVRTANASFTHHFDNEVRYGGGFNKRAMSQFERGKQGNWLYTYDNKSNVPVVLEYTDYMTCGLVSPTDGSKDCDKPLMRVKTIDTQTTTPIEITYWTNKGNTGTQTVYRGKAFDFSSFAADEYLTVFHYKQTIPAGESSILNVAGPIGAGTPTTENGVTYVDVDKDAAAWKAGKSDKWVRVQNCVTDFSMKSLD
;
A
#
# COMPACT_ATOMS: atom_id res chain seq x y z
N MET A 1 -31.73 23.66 -1.71
CA MET A 1 -32.42 23.34 -0.45
C MET A 1 -31.34 23.23 0.60
N HIS A 2 -31.08 24.31 1.34
CA HIS A 2 -30.06 24.37 2.35
C HIS A 2 -30.60 23.78 3.65
N ILE A 3 -29.92 22.75 4.18
CA ILE A 3 -30.20 22.24 5.51
C ILE A 3 -29.02 22.65 6.39
N ASN A 4 -29.31 23.64 7.25
CA ASN A 4 -28.42 24.04 8.34
C ASN A 4 -28.54 23.02 9.47
N HIS A 5 -27.48 22.28 9.74
CA HIS A 5 -27.34 21.54 10.99
C HIS A 5 -26.61 22.36 12.02
N THR A 6 -27.39 22.92 12.95
CA THR A 6 -26.87 23.50 14.19
C THR A 6 -26.58 22.36 15.18
N TRP A 7 -25.30 22.17 15.49
CA TRP A 7 -24.86 21.27 16.57
C TRP A 7 -25.03 21.96 17.91
N SER A 8 -25.90 21.45 18.75
CA SER A 8 -26.01 21.88 20.15
C SER A 8 -24.89 21.24 20.96
N ARG A 9 -24.04 22.04 21.56
CA ARG A 9 -23.03 21.60 22.52
C ARG A 9 -23.76 21.11 23.79
N ALA A 10 -23.68 19.82 24.06
CA ALA A 10 -24.03 19.27 25.37
C ALA A 10 -22.85 19.52 26.33
N THR A 11 -23.04 20.46 27.27
CA THR A 11 -22.12 20.63 28.37
C THR A 11 -22.27 19.52 29.37
N ARG A 12 -21.20 18.74 29.59
CA ARG A 12 -21.13 17.75 30.67
C ARG A 12 -20.94 18.45 32.01
N PRO A 13 -21.68 18.07 33.07
CA PRO A 13 -21.40 18.61 34.42
C PRO A 13 -20.17 17.91 35.01
N ALA A 14 -19.19 18.70 35.42
CA ALA A 14 -18.05 18.26 36.21
C ALA A 14 -18.53 17.77 37.58
N GLN A 15 -18.34 16.50 37.89
CA GLN A 15 -18.50 16.01 39.26
C GLN A 15 -17.24 16.31 40.06
N MET A 16 -17.26 17.41 40.80
CA MET A 16 -16.32 17.66 41.91
C MET A 16 -16.74 16.84 43.12
N LEU A 17 -15.97 15.83 43.50
CA LEU A 17 -16.08 15.23 44.83
C LEU A 17 -15.07 15.87 45.74
N ALA A 18 -15.53 16.83 46.53
CA ALA A 18 -14.76 17.48 47.61
C ALA A 18 -14.89 16.62 48.87
N MET A 19 -13.77 15.97 49.30
CA MET A 19 -13.70 15.31 50.61
C MET A 19 -13.18 16.33 51.66
N LEU A 20 -14.06 16.78 52.50
CA LEU A 20 -13.74 17.59 53.67
C LEU A 20 -13.31 16.65 54.83
N VAL A 21 -12.09 16.76 55.28
CA VAL A 21 -11.63 16.16 56.55
C VAL A 21 -11.42 17.29 57.52
N THR A 22 -12.32 17.43 58.48
CA THR A 22 -12.19 18.29 59.66
C THR A 22 -11.50 17.52 60.76
N THR A 23 -10.30 17.97 61.16
CA THR A 23 -9.63 17.48 62.36
C THR A 23 -9.55 18.63 63.40
N ALA A 24 -10.05 18.32 64.56
CA ALA A 24 -10.09 19.23 65.74
C ALA A 24 -8.71 19.52 66.29
N LEU A 25 -8.45 20.77 66.59
CA LEU A 25 -7.20 21.29 67.14
C LEU A 25 -7.26 21.21 68.69
N VAL A 26 -6.30 20.46 69.28
CA VAL A 26 -6.01 20.53 70.73
C VAL A 26 -4.73 21.34 70.91
N ILE A 27 -4.83 22.51 71.57
CA ILE A 27 -3.70 23.40 71.89
C ILE A 27 -3.04 22.95 73.18
N LEU A 28 -1.78 22.57 73.09
CA LEU A 28 -0.84 22.52 74.23
C LEU A 28 0.53 23.08 73.82
N GLY A 29 0.96 24.04 74.62
CA GLY A 29 2.04 24.97 74.54
C GLY A 29 3.39 24.60 73.94
N ILE A 30 3.85 25.44 73.09
CA ILE A 30 5.16 26.12 72.99
C ILE A 30 6.41 25.26 73.04
N THR A 31 6.92 24.92 71.87
CA THR A 31 8.31 25.14 71.42
C THR A 31 8.18 25.41 69.91
N SER A 32 8.94 26.35 69.37
CA SER A 32 8.95 26.69 67.94
C SER A 32 9.24 25.41 67.13
N LEU A 33 8.16 24.75 66.71
CA LEU A 33 8.26 23.71 65.70
C LEU A 33 8.75 24.39 64.45
N PRO A 34 9.69 23.74 63.69
CA PRO A 34 9.99 24.22 62.37
C PRO A 34 8.67 24.31 61.60
N THR A 35 8.32 25.49 61.13
CA THR A 35 7.23 25.64 60.16
C THR A 35 7.58 24.77 58.95
N PHE A 36 7.00 23.59 58.92
CA PHE A 36 7.04 22.85 57.68
C PHE A 36 6.38 23.74 56.63
N ALA A 37 7.16 24.12 55.62
CA ALA A 37 6.61 24.82 54.48
C ALA A 37 5.40 24.02 53.98
N ALA A 38 4.28 24.67 53.76
CA ALA A 38 3.10 23.96 53.20
C ALA A 38 3.49 23.30 51.89
N ALA A 39 3.10 22.06 51.73
CA ALA A 39 3.38 21.36 50.46
C ALA A 39 2.82 22.18 49.30
N PRO A 40 3.57 22.32 48.20
CA PRO A 40 3.12 23.10 47.05
C PRO A 40 1.84 22.50 46.44
N THR A 41 0.94 23.38 46.02
CA THR A 41 -0.27 22.92 45.29
C THR A 41 0.02 22.77 43.82
N LEU A 42 -0.11 21.55 43.29
CA LEU A 42 0.07 21.27 41.90
C LEU A 42 -1.28 21.11 41.18
N LYS A 43 -1.36 21.56 39.94
CA LYS A 43 -2.48 21.27 39.04
C LYS A 43 -1.95 20.66 37.77
N LEU A 44 -2.70 19.68 37.23
CA LEU A 44 -2.41 18.99 36.01
C LEU A 44 -3.71 18.61 35.33
N ALA A 45 -3.78 18.80 34.02
CA ALA A 45 -4.84 18.33 33.16
C ALA A 45 -4.23 17.83 31.85
N ILE A 46 -4.84 16.83 31.28
CA ILE A 46 -4.58 16.34 29.91
C ILE A 46 -5.94 16.10 29.25
N ASN A 47 -6.16 16.67 28.08
CA ASN A 47 -7.43 16.60 27.37
C ASN A 47 -7.15 16.34 25.90
N ALA A 48 -7.77 15.31 25.35
CA ALA A 48 -7.81 15.07 23.91
C ALA A 48 -8.77 16.06 23.24
N ASP A 49 -8.47 16.43 22.01
CA ASP A 49 -9.35 17.30 21.22
C ASP A 49 -10.65 16.57 20.83
N GLU A 50 -10.60 15.23 20.68
CA GLU A 50 -11.72 14.38 20.29
C GLU A 50 -11.82 13.12 21.17
N ASP A 51 -13.03 12.61 21.38
CA ASP A 51 -13.26 11.38 22.15
C ASP A 51 -12.82 10.11 21.37
N SER A 52 -12.62 10.23 20.06
CA SER A 52 -12.20 9.11 19.20
C SER A 52 -11.49 9.59 17.95
N TYR A 53 -10.52 8.77 17.48
CA TYR A 53 -9.78 9.02 16.25
C TYR A 53 -9.81 7.80 15.35
N LEU A 54 -9.75 8.03 14.04
CA LEU A 54 -9.53 6.95 13.09
C LEU A 54 -8.09 6.43 13.18
N SER A 55 -7.92 5.13 12.98
CA SER A 55 -6.59 4.51 12.88
C SER A 55 -5.76 5.19 11.79
N GLY A 56 -4.56 5.64 12.15
CA GLY A 56 -3.65 6.38 11.28
C GLY A 56 -3.89 7.90 11.22
N VAL A 57 -4.81 8.42 12.02
CA VAL A 57 -4.96 9.88 12.23
C VAL A 57 -4.13 10.36 13.39
N GLU A 58 -3.57 11.55 13.25
CA GLU A 58 -2.89 12.22 14.35
C GLU A 58 -3.88 12.57 15.46
N GLN A 59 -3.58 12.07 16.65
CA GLN A 59 -4.30 12.38 17.89
C GLN A 59 -3.63 13.56 18.54
N ARG A 60 -4.41 14.47 19.07
CA ARG A 60 -3.91 15.68 19.71
C ARG A 60 -4.44 15.80 21.12
N TYR A 61 -3.52 16.02 22.06
CA TYR A 61 -3.82 16.23 23.48
C TYR A 61 -3.23 17.56 23.93
N VAL A 62 -4.02 18.35 24.65
CA VAL A 62 -3.55 19.55 25.34
C VAL A 62 -3.24 19.16 26.78
N VAL A 63 -2.01 19.42 27.23
CA VAL A 63 -1.55 19.16 28.59
C VAL A 63 -1.28 20.49 29.27
N GLU A 64 -1.96 20.75 30.37
CA GLU A 64 -1.83 21.94 31.16
C GLU A 64 -1.37 21.55 32.56
N PHE A 65 -0.36 22.25 33.08
CA PHE A 65 0.14 22.04 34.42
C PHE A 65 0.63 23.36 35.05
N SER A 66 0.51 23.47 36.37
CA SER A 66 0.88 24.69 37.07
C SER A 66 1.30 24.43 38.49
N CYS A 67 2.25 25.25 38.97
CA CYS A 67 2.47 25.48 40.39
C CYS A 67 1.38 26.43 40.92
N ALA A 68 0.28 25.84 41.41
CA ALA A 68 -0.92 26.56 41.78
C ALA A 68 -0.85 27.13 43.20
N SER A 69 0.28 26.96 43.89
CA SER A 69 0.55 27.67 45.16
C SER A 69 0.53 29.18 44.96
N THR A 70 0.14 29.90 45.99
CA THR A 70 0.12 31.38 45.98
C THR A 70 1.37 31.98 46.57
N THR A 71 2.09 31.24 47.38
CA THR A 71 3.25 31.70 48.14
C THR A 71 4.49 30.83 48.04
N GLU A 72 4.31 29.53 47.76
CA GLU A 72 5.41 28.57 47.77
C GLU A 72 5.76 28.15 46.35
N ASP A 73 7.04 28.23 46.01
CA ASP A 73 7.56 27.74 44.74
C ASP A 73 7.54 26.20 44.71
N CYS A 74 7.31 25.66 43.53
CA CYS A 74 7.40 24.19 43.28
C CYS A 74 8.84 23.85 42.96
N LEU A 75 9.53 23.17 43.91
CA LEU A 75 10.92 22.79 43.78
C LEU A 75 11.08 21.42 43.08
N ASP A 76 12.20 21.26 42.41
CA ASP A 76 12.56 19.98 41.73
C ASP A 76 11.39 19.43 40.86
N SER A 77 10.76 20.35 40.14
CA SER A 77 9.54 20.09 39.40
C SER A 77 9.83 19.30 38.10
N VAL A 78 9.12 18.21 37.94
CA VAL A 78 9.20 17.34 36.74
C VAL A 78 7.79 16.98 36.28
N VAL A 79 7.55 17.08 34.97
CA VAL A 79 6.33 16.53 34.35
C VAL A 79 6.74 15.36 33.45
N THR A 80 6.12 14.22 33.65
CA THR A 80 6.25 13.06 32.78
C THR A 80 4.91 12.74 32.12
N ILE A 81 4.95 12.34 30.84
CA ILE A 81 3.76 11.90 30.12
C ILE A 81 4.09 10.55 29.50
N SER A 82 3.38 9.49 29.89
CA SER A 82 3.52 8.19 29.26
C SER A 82 2.92 8.21 27.86
N LEU A 83 3.62 7.65 26.91
CA LEU A 83 3.14 7.41 25.56
C LEU A 83 2.81 5.92 25.44
N PRO A 84 1.54 5.55 25.32
CA PRO A 84 1.16 4.15 25.20
C PRO A 84 1.88 3.49 24.03
N HIS A 85 2.41 2.27 24.23
CA HIS A 85 2.86 1.45 23.13
C HIS A 85 1.66 1.05 22.28
N THR A 86 1.88 0.91 20.96
CA THR A 86 0.83 0.48 20.06
C THR A 86 0.57 -1.00 20.26
N ILE A 87 -0.64 -1.34 20.65
CA ILE A 87 -1.07 -2.72 20.80
C ILE A 87 -1.31 -3.27 19.39
N THR A 88 -0.39 -4.12 18.93
CA THR A 88 -0.67 -5.02 17.83
C THR A 88 -1.02 -6.38 18.46
N PRO A 89 -2.19 -6.96 18.20
CA PRO A 89 -2.63 -8.21 18.80
C PRO A 89 -1.71 -9.40 18.49
N ASP A 90 -1.00 -9.34 17.37
CA ASP A 90 -0.06 -10.37 16.92
C ASP A 90 1.39 -10.18 17.45
N GLY A 91 1.64 -9.15 18.26
CA GLY A 91 2.96 -8.86 18.79
C GLY A 91 3.99 -8.49 17.71
N ASN A 92 3.56 -8.23 16.50
CA ASN A 92 4.43 -7.89 15.38
C ASN A 92 4.82 -6.41 15.45
N SER A 93 6.02 -6.16 15.98
CA SER A 93 6.60 -4.83 16.06
C SER A 93 7.07 -4.36 14.69
N ASN A 94 6.21 -3.73 13.93
CA ASN A 94 6.68 -2.87 12.86
C ASN A 94 7.29 -1.61 13.51
N PRO A 95 8.58 -1.27 13.29
CA PRO A 95 9.17 -0.04 13.79
C PRO A 95 8.45 1.24 13.31
N ASP A 96 7.68 1.16 12.21
CA ASP A 96 6.80 2.24 11.74
C ASP A 96 5.51 2.38 12.56
N SER A 97 5.26 1.49 13.50
CA SER A 97 4.07 1.48 14.34
C SER A 97 4.23 2.21 15.67
N ALA A 98 5.42 2.73 15.98
CA ALA A 98 5.58 3.63 17.10
C ALA A 98 4.84 4.94 16.85
N PRO A 99 4.15 5.53 17.86
CA PRO A 99 3.54 6.85 17.70
C PRO A 99 4.58 7.83 17.17
N ASP A 100 4.37 8.32 15.94
CA ASP A 100 5.27 9.29 15.34
C ASP A 100 5.03 10.68 15.91
N GLY A 101 6.11 11.41 16.20
CA GLY A 101 6.07 12.85 16.31
C GLY A 101 5.51 13.41 17.61
N VAL A 102 6.16 13.10 18.73
CA VAL A 102 5.91 13.93 19.93
C VAL A 102 6.63 15.27 19.76
N ASN A 103 5.89 16.29 19.37
CA ASN A 103 6.34 17.68 19.39
C ASN A 103 5.71 18.37 20.59
N ALA A 104 6.41 18.38 21.72
CA ALA A 104 5.92 19.04 22.90
C ALA A 104 6.98 20.01 23.44
N THR A 105 6.66 21.29 23.38
CA THR A 105 7.44 22.35 24.06
C THR A 105 6.52 23.00 25.06
N ALA A 106 6.84 22.84 26.36
CA ALA A 106 6.09 23.52 27.41
C ALA A 106 6.52 24.99 27.47
N THR A 107 5.56 25.88 27.51
CA THR A 107 5.81 27.31 27.57
C THR A 107 5.10 27.93 28.74
N ALA A 108 5.83 28.78 29.51
CA ALA A 108 5.23 29.63 30.53
C ALA A 108 5.81 31.03 30.37
N GLY A 109 5.00 31.96 29.92
CA GLY A 109 5.46 33.30 29.58
C GLY A 109 6.60 33.23 28.56
N ASN A 110 7.78 33.65 28.93
CA ASN A 110 8.97 33.66 28.08
C ASN A 110 9.88 32.42 28.26
N LYS A 111 9.50 31.47 29.14
CA LYS A 111 10.30 30.25 29.39
C LYS A 111 9.83 29.13 28.48
N VAL A 112 10.73 28.60 27.65
CA VAL A 112 10.52 27.43 26.83
C VAL A 112 11.31 26.29 27.44
N VAL A 113 10.66 25.13 27.67
CA VAL A 113 11.30 23.91 28.17
C VAL A 113 11.18 22.83 27.12
N THR A 114 12.30 22.38 26.62
CA THR A 114 12.36 21.27 25.65
C THR A 114 12.27 19.94 26.41
N PRO A 115 11.38 19.03 26.02
CA PRO A 115 11.27 17.73 26.67
C PRO A 115 12.40 16.80 26.26
N GLU A 116 12.68 15.86 27.14
CA GLU A 116 13.39 14.63 26.82
C GLU A 116 12.36 13.58 26.38
N ILE A 117 12.57 12.97 25.20
CA ILE A 117 11.59 12.07 24.59
C ILE A 117 12.20 10.67 24.42
N LYS A 118 11.64 9.72 25.15
CA LYS A 118 11.85 8.29 24.91
C LYS A 118 10.67 7.76 24.12
N ARG A 119 10.89 7.37 22.86
CA ARG A 119 9.82 6.83 22.00
C ARG A 119 9.33 5.48 22.51
N PRO A 120 8.04 5.16 22.37
CA PRO A 120 7.53 3.84 22.68
C PRO A 120 8.09 2.82 21.69
N THR A 121 8.09 1.57 22.13
CA THR A 121 8.38 0.40 21.26
C THR A 121 7.10 -0.41 21.10
N ALA A 122 7.15 -1.53 20.40
CA ALA A 122 6.01 -2.44 20.27
C ALA A 122 5.52 -3.03 21.61
N THR A 123 6.39 -3.09 22.62
CA THR A 123 6.10 -3.77 23.88
C THR A 123 6.31 -2.89 25.12
N THR A 124 6.82 -1.68 24.95
CA THR A 124 7.11 -0.77 26.07
C THR A 124 6.60 0.62 25.78
N ASP A 125 5.97 1.23 26.77
CA ASP A 125 5.55 2.62 26.69
C ASP A 125 6.73 3.57 26.53
N GLY A 126 6.52 4.63 25.80
CA GLY A 126 7.40 5.78 25.71
C GLY A 126 7.20 6.72 26.91
N LEU A 127 8.04 7.73 26.96
CA LEU A 127 7.98 8.76 28.02
C LEU A 127 8.44 10.09 27.47
N VAL A 128 7.65 11.12 27.72
CA VAL A 128 8.03 12.52 27.56
C VAL A 128 8.32 13.09 28.93
N THR A 129 9.49 13.72 29.14
CA THR A 129 9.91 14.26 30.41
C THR A 129 10.27 15.75 30.27
N TYR A 130 9.62 16.60 31.05
CA TYR A 130 9.95 18.01 31.19
C TYR A 130 10.62 18.24 32.54
N ASN A 131 11.91 18.54 32.52
CA ASN A 131 12.68 18.92 33.70
C ASN A 131 12.52 20.45 33.91
N LEU A 132 11.64 20.86 34.81
CA LEU A 132 11.28 22.26 35.01
C LEU A 132 12.19 22.95 36.05
N GLY A 133 12.76 22.16 36.98
CA GLY A 133 13.50 22.65 38.13
C GLY A 133 12.58 23.43 39.10
N THR A 134 12.99 24.60 39.52
CA THR A 134 12.14 25.45 40.37
C THR A 134 11.15 26.20 39.51
N VAL A 135 9.87 26.02 39.82
CA VAL A 135 8.73 26.73 39.21
C VAL A 135 8.13 27.67 40.19
N ALA A 136 8.14 28.97 39.87
CA ALA A 136 7.60 30.00 40.76
C ALA A 136 6.11 29.80 41.02
N ALA A 137 5.65 30.17 42.21
CA ALA A 137 4.26 30.15 42.60
C ALA A 137 3.38 30.87 41.56
N GLY A 138 2.23 30.29 41.19
CA GLY A 138 1.30 30.83 40.22
C GLY A 138 1.69 30.62 38.74
N THR A 139 2.82 30.01 38.45
CA THR A 139 3.26 29.78 37.07
C THR A 139 2.51 28.60 36.43
N SER A 140 1.99 28.80 35.21
CA SER A 140 1.30 27.80 34.40
C SER A 140 2.05 27.51 33.11
N PHE A 141 1.96 26.27 32.68
CA PHE A 141 2.52 25.77 31.41
C PHE A 141 1.42 25.09 30.61
N GLN A 142 1.55 25.14 29.29
CA GLN A 142 0.75 24.37 28.36
C GLN A 142 1.66 23.75 27.33
N THR A 143 1.37 22.52 26.98
CA THR A 143 2.01 21.82 25.87
C THR A 143 0.97 21.03 25.07
N VAL A 144 1.31 20.75 23.81
CA VAL A 144 0.51 19.91 22.94
C VAL A 144 1.29 18.63 22.67
N LEU A 145 0.66 17.51 22.92
CA LEU A 145 1.17 16.20 22.61
C LEU A 145 0.43 15.69 21.37
N THR A 146 1.17 15.31 20.33
CA THR A 146 0.60 14.66 19.16
C THR A 146 1.25 13.31 18.93
N PHE A 147 0.46 12.32 18.54
CA PHE A 147 0.93 11.04 18.09
C PHE A 147 -0.14 10.34 17.25
N THR A 148 0.25 9.28 16.53
CA THR A 148 -0.62 8.57 15.61
C THR A 148 -0.65 7.08 15.98
N ALA A 149 -1.84 6.52 16.21
CA ALA A 149 -2.00 5.07 16.26
C ALA A 149 -1.81 4.50 14.84
N PRO A 150 -0.96 3.47 14.65
CA PRO A 150 -0.64 2.97 13.32
C PRO A 150 -1.88 2.52 12.56
N ARG A 151 -1.97 2.97 11.31
CA ARG A 151 -3.06 2.61 10.43
C ARG A 151 -3.07 1.10 10.17
N GLY A 152 -4.23 0.47 10.34
CA GLY A 152 -4.43 -0.93 10.04
C GLY A 152 -3.77 -1.91 11.00
N LEU A 153 -3.01 -1.43 11.98
CA LEU A 153 -2.36 -2.25 13.00
C LEU A 153 -3.02 -2.11 14.37
N THR A 154 -3.64 -0.95 14.63
CA THR A 154 -4.39 -0.72 15.88
C THR A 154 -5.83 -1.13 15.67
N PRO A 155 -6.33 -2.12 16.43
CA PRO A 155 -7.71 -2.61 16.29
C PRO A 155 -8.75 -1.52 16.54
N GLY A 156 -9.85 -1.56 15.83
CA GLY A 156 -11.04 -0.77 16.15
C GLY A 156 -11.56 -1.11 17.55
N GLY A 157 -11.89 -0.09 18.31
CA GLY A 157 -12.27 -0.23 19.71
C GLY A 157 -11.12 -0.24 20.71
N SER A 158 -9.86 -0.27 20.25
CA SER A 158 -8.70 -0.07 21.14
C SER A 158 -8.75 1.31 21.78
N THR A 159 -8.26 1.41 23.02
CA THR A 159 -8.13 2.69 23.72
C THR A 159 -6.69 3.13 23.84
N VAL A 160 -6.46 4.42 23.74
CA VAL A 160 -5.18 5.07 23.94
C VAL A 160 -5.32 6.02 25.10
N THR A 161 -4.53 5.82 26.17
CA THR A 161 -4.64 6.55 27.42
C THR A 161 -3.27 7.06 27.83
N PRO A 162 -2.80 8.22 27.35
CA PRO A 162 -1.61 8.84 27.91
C PRO A 162 -1.88 9.28 29.34
N VAL A 163 -0.92 9.02 30.21
CA VAL A 163 -0.97 9.41 31.62
C VAL A 163 0.10 10.46 31.89
N ALA A 164 -0.32 11.62 32.33
CA ALA A 164 0.58 12.69 32.76
C ALA A 164 0.75 12.66 34.29
N THR A 165 1.97 12.90 34.75
CA THR A 165 2.31 13.01 36.18
C THR A 165 3.15 14.25 36.38
N PHE A 166 2.72 15.14 37.29
CA PHE A 166 3.50 16.29 37.71
C PHE A 166 3.97 16.10 39.15
N THR A 167 5.26 16.15 39.36
CA THR A 167 5.91 16.00 40.68
C THR A 167 6.67 17.25 41.05
N SER A 168 6.66 17.61 42.34
CA SER A 168 7.50 18.64 42.94
C SER A 168 7.87 18.21 44.35
N GLY A 169 9.13 17.90 44.59
CA GLY A 169 9.57 17.25 45.83
C GLY A 169 8.77 15.96 46.07
N GLU A 170 8.10 15.86 47.24
CA GLU A 170 7.29 14.69 47.60
C GLU A 170 5.81 14.82 47.13
N THR A 171 5.42 15.94 46.55
CA THR A 171 4.05 16.17 46.05
C THR A 171 3.94 15.67 44.60
N SER A 172 2.87 14.95 44.32
CA SER A 172 2.58 14.47 42.96
C SER A 172 1.09 14.48 42.63
N VAL A 173 0.76 14.84 41.41
CA VAL A 173 -0.59 14.76 40.84
C VAL A 173 -0.53 14.04 39.50
N THR A 174 -1.57 13.27 39.18
CA THR A 174 -1.71 12.57 37.90
C THR A 174 -3.01 13.00 37.19
N ALA A 175 -2.96 12.97 35.88
CA ALA A 175 -4.12 13.15 35.02
C ALA A 175 -4.00 12.24 33.79
N GLN A 176 -5.11 11.82 33.26
CA GLN A 176 -5.18 11.02 32.05
C GLN A 176 -6.43 11.36 31.25
N ASP A 177 -6.36 11.11 29.96
CA ASP A 177 -7.53 11.11 29.09
C ASP A 177 -7.46 9.93 28.14
N THR A 178 -8.62 9.43 27.76
CA THR A 178 -8.73 8.19 26.97
C THR A 178 -9.50 8.46 25.69
N VAL A 179 -8.90 8.12 24.56
CA VAL A 179 -9.56 8.15 23.26
C VAL A 179 -9.77 6.72 22.76
N THR A 180 -10.80 6.54 21.96
CA THR A 180 -11.08 5.27 21.27
C THR A 180 -10.61 5.34 19.84
N ILE A 181 -9.88 4.31 19.39
CA ILE A 181 -9.49 4.19 17.99
C ILE A 181 -10.63 3.55 17.20
N LYS A 182 -11.02 4.20 16.11
CA LYS A 182 -11.95 3.67 15.12
C LYS A 182 -11.20 3.09 13.95
N SER A 183 -11.64 1.97 13.45
CA SER A 183 -11.13 1.33 12.25
C SER A 183 -12.32 1.01 11.35
N GLU A 184 -12.37 1.62 10.18
CA GLU A 184 -13.52 1.52 9.28
C GLU A 184 -13.07 1.14 7.87
N PRO A 185 -12.82 -0.16 7.62
CA PRO A 185 -12.49 -0.60 6.27
C PRO A 185 -13.66 -0.33 5.32
N THR A 186 -13.35 0.29 4.19
CA THR A 186 -14.34 0.64 3.17
C THR A 186 -13.99 -0.05 1.86
N PRO A 187 -14.26 -1.36 1.75
CA PRO A 187 -13.94 -2.09 0.54
C PRO A 187 -14.86 -1.68 -0.60
N LEU A 188 -14.29 -1.67 -1.80
CA LEU A 188 -14.99 -1.56 -3.06
C LEU A 188 -14.69 -2.79 -3.92
N LEU A 189 -15.56 -3.05 -4.85
CA LEU A 189 -15.37 -4.09 -5.86
C LEU A 189 -15.64 -3.50 -7.23
N SER A 190 -14.83 -3.83 -8.21
CA SER A 190 -15.13 -3.55 -9.61
C SER A 190 -15.14 -4.84 -10.41
N LYS A 191 -16.01 -4.93 -11.40
CA LYS A 191 -16.09 -6.05 -12.33
C LYS A 191 -16.12 -5.53 -13.74
N THR A 192 -15.30 -6.10 -14.60
CA THR A 192 -15.18 -5.73 -16.01
C THR A 192 -15.15 -6.99 -16.86
N GLY A 193 -15.42 -6.84 -18.15
CA GLY A 193 -15.38 -7.91 -19.12
C GLY A 193 -15.64 -7.35 -20.52
N PRO A 194 -15.64 -8.20 -21.55
CA PRO A 194 -16.04 -7.77 -22.89
C PRO A 194 -17.50 -7.34 -22.88
N VAL A 195 -17.78 -6.18 -23.49
CA VAL A 195 -19.15 -5.63 -23.55
C VAL A 195 -20.07 -6.52 -24.36
N ALA A 196 -19.55 -7.10 -25.44
CA ALA A 196 -20.30 -8.00 -26.30
C ALA A 196 -19.39 -9.07 -26.92
N THR A 197 -19.89 -10.29 -27.03
CA THR A 197 -19.27 -11.40 -27.79
C THR A 197 -20.34 -12.18 -28.52
N PRO A 198 -20.00 -12.97 -29.57
CA PRO A 198 -20.89 -14.02 -30.05
C PRO A 198 -21.18 -15.04 -28.93
N LYS A 199 -22.23 -15.82 -29.10
CA LYS A 199 -22.40 -17.08 -28.34
C LYS A 199 -21.37 -18.11 -28.81
N ASN A 200 -21.19 -19.18 -28.02
CA ASN A 200 -20.23 -20.24 -28.24
C ASN A 200 -18.76 -19.80 -28.20
N VAL A 201 -18.46 -18.74 -27.45
CA VAL A 201 -17.10 -18.31 -27.15
C VAL A 201 -16.91 -18.15 -25.63
N ASP A 202 -15.67 -18.27 -25.21
CA ASP A 202 -15.30 -18.07 -23.81
C ASP A 202 -15.24 -16.57 -23.48
N VAL A 203 -15.85 -16.20 -22.36
CA VAL A 203 -15.88 -14.85 -21.84
C VAL A 203 -15.13 -14.78 -20.51
N THR A 204 -14.14 -13.91 -20.44
CA THR A 204 -13.39 -13.69 -19.20
C THR A 204 -13.82 -12.40 -18.53
N TYR A 205 -14.19 -12.50 -17.25
CA TYR A 205 -14.44 -11.35 -16.38
C TYR A 205 -13.25 -11.12 -15.47
N GLN A 206 -12.91 -9.86 -15.25
CA GLN A 206 -11.96 -9.44 -14.23
C GLN A 206 -12.69 -8.79 -13.06
N ILE A 207 -12.34 -9.19 -11.86
CA ILE A 207 -12.90 -8.68 -10.62
C ILE A 207 -11.76 -8.12 -9.80
N THR A 208 -11.85 -6.85 -9.42
CA THR A 208 -10.77 -6.16 -8.72
C THR A 208 -11.28 -5.59 -7.39
N PRO A 209 -10.89 -6.18 -6.27
CA PRO A 209 -11.07 -5.59 -4.96
C PRO A 209 -10.28 -4.28 -4.83
N LYS A 210 -10.87 -3.28 -4.20
CA LYS A 210 -10.27 -1.96 -3.96
C LYS A 210 -10.72 -1.43 -2.61
N TYR A 211 -10.15 -0.33 -2.19
CA TYR A 211 -10.63 0.46 -1.07
C TYR A 211 -11.13 1.83 -1.56
N ASP A 212 -12.16 2.33 -0.91
CA ASP A 212 -12.61 3.70 -1.14
C ASP A 212 -11.54 4.66 -0.63
N THR A 213 -10.99 5.45 -1.53
CA THR A 213 -9.97 6.46 -1.21
C THR A 213 -10.55 7.83 -0.94
N THR A 214 -11.87 7.98 -0.97
CA THR A 214 -12.57 9.27 -0.81
C THR A 214 -13.19 9.44 0.58
N VAL A 215 -13.33 8.34 1.33
CA VAL A 215 -13.92 8.38 2.67
C VAL A 215 -12.93 9.00 3.66
N ASP A 216 -13.39 10.02 4.37
CA ASP A 216 -12.79 10.72 5.52
C ASP A 216 -11.33 11.21 5.37
N GLY A 217 -10.89 11.52 4.18
CA GLY A 217 -9.55 12.07 3.93
C GLY A 217 -8.38 11.12 4.23
N LEU A 218 -8.63 9.98 4.85
CA LEU A 218 -7.67 8.93 5.18
C LEU A 218 -7.87 7.67 4.38
N ASN A 219 -8.84 7.72 3.50
CA ASN A 219 -9.06 6.69 2.49
C ASN A 219 -9.63 5.38 3.01
N GLY A 220 -10.32 5.34 4.17
CA GLY A 220 -10.93 4.11 4.70
C GLY A 220 -9.97 2.89 4.71
N LYS A 221 -8.66 3.15 4.77
CA LYS A 221 -7.60 2.17 4.54
C LYS A 221 -7.22 1.47 5.83
N THR A 222 -8.09 0.66 6.33
CA THR A 222 -7.77 -0.24 7.45
C THR A 222 -7.62 -1.66 6.93
N ASN A 223 -6.75 -2.44 7.57
CA ASN A 223 -6.54 -3.83 7.20
C ASN A 223 -7.82 -4.64 7.40
N MET A 224 -8.04 -5.60 6.51
CA MET A 224 -9.14 -6.56 6.63
C MET A 224 -8.61 -7.97 6.71
N THR A 225 -9.36 -8.83 7.38
CA THR A 225 -9.15 -10.27 7.48
C THR A 225 -10.33 -11.05 6.90
N ASN A 226 -10.10 -12.33 6.63
CA ASN A 226 -11.11 -13.23 6.10
C ASN A 226 -11.80 -12.70 4.83
N VAL A 227 -11.03 -11.99 3.98
CA VAL A 227 -11.56 -11.45 2.74
C VAL A 227 -11.81 -12.57 1.74
N VAL A 228 -13.06 -12.68 1.32
CA VAL A 228 -13.52 -13.66 0.33
C VAL A 228 -14.29 -12.91 -0.76
N VAL A 229 -14.06 -13.30 -2.00
CA VAL A 229 -14.90 -12.86 -3.13
C VAL A 229 -15.65 -14.08 -3.67
N THR A 230 -16.95 -13.94 -3.82
CA THR A 230 -17.84 -14.94 -4.43
C THR A 230 -18.43 -14.38 -5.71
N ASP A 231 -18.54 -15.22 -6.71
CA ASP A 231 -19.14 -14.88 -8.02
C ASP A 231 -20.12 -15.99 -8.43
N PRO A 232 -21.39 -15.88 -8.03
CA PRO A 232 -22.45 -16.74 -8.56
C PRO A 232 -22.57 -16.51 -10.08
N LEU A 233 -22.26 -17.54 -10.87
CA LEU A 233 -22.29 -17.44 -12.31
C LEU A 233 -23.74 -17.41 -12.85
N PRO A 234 -24.00 -16.73 -13.96
CA PRO A 234 -25.30 -16.80 -14.63
C PRO A 234 -25.71 -18.25 -14.95
N GLN A 235 -26.99 -18.56 -14.86
CA GLN A 235 -27.51 -19.92 -15.02
C GLN A 235 -27.14 -20.58 -16.35
N CYS A 236 -27.00 -19.81 -17.42
CA CYS A 236 -26.64 -20.31 -18.75
C CYS A 236 -25.13 -20.30 -19.00
N ALA A 237 -24.32 -19.93 -17.99
CA ALA A 237 -22.86 -19.98 -18.11
C ALA A 237 -22.32 -21.35 -17.75
N THR A 238 -21.35 -21.83 -18.49
CA THR A 238 -20.54 -23.00 -18.11
C THR A 238 -19.20 -22.51 -17.59
N TYR A 239 -18.82 -22.92 -16.38
CA TYR A 239 -17.50 -22.58 -15.82
C TYR A 239 -16.38 -23.23 -16.62
N VAL A 240 -15.37 -22.45 -16.99
CA VAL A 240 -14.17 -22.90 -17.69
C VAL A 240 -12.95 -22.89 -16.77
N SER A 241 -12.64 -21.72 -16.19
CA SER A 241 -11.48 -21.57 -15.32
C SER A 241 -11.60 -20.35 -14.42
N SER A 242 -10.80 -20.33 -13.36
CA SER A 242 -10.60 -19.15 -12.52
C SER A 242 -9.16 -19.03 -12.08
N SER A 243 -8.70 -17.81 -11.89
CA SER A 243 -7.35 -17.51 -11.41
C SER A 243 -7.33 -16.24 -10.59
N ALA A 244 -6.23 -16.01 -9.89
CA ALA A 244 -5.98 -14.78 -9.18
C ALA A 244 -4.49 -14.43 -9.23
N SER A 245 -4.19 -13.14 -9.23
CA SER A 245 -2.81 -12.64 -9.17
C SER A 245 -2.76 -11.31 -8.41
N GLY A 246 -1.63 -11.02 -7.81
CA GLY A 246 -1.39 -9.74 -7.12
C GLY A 246 -0.90 -9.92 -5.69
N ASN A 247 -0.86 -8.80 -4.97
CA ASN A 247 -0.38 -8.73 -3.60
C ASN A 247 -1.57 -8.54 -2.65
N THR A 248 -1.47 -9.03 -1.44
CA THR A 248 -2.53 -8.91 -0.42
C THR A 248 -2.09 -8.07 0.76
N ILE A 249 -1.17 -8.58 1.59
CA ILE A 249 -0.76 -7.93 2.84
C ILE A 249 0.65 -7.31 2.77
N THR A 250 1.48 -7.76 1.85
CA THR A 250 2.85 -7.27 1.63
C THR A 250 3.07 -6.95 0.15
N ASN A 251 4.17 -6.28 -0.18
CA ASN A 251 4.52 -6.00 -1.58
C ASN A 251 5.15 -7.23 -2.29
N THR A 252 4.64 -8.41 -2.01
CA THR A 252 5.02 -9.67 -2.65
C THR A 252 3.79 -10.38 -3.19
N ALA A 253 3.97 -11.12 -4.29
CA ALA A 253 2.88 -11.88 -4.88
C ALA A 253 2.33 -12.91 -3.89
N ALA A 254 1.02 -12.91 -3.71
CA ALA A 254 0.32 -13.85 -2.86
C ALA A 254 -0.34 -14.95 -3.71
N THR A 255 -0.40 -16.15 -3.16
CA THR A 255 -1.23 -17.21 -3.72
C THR A 255 -2.66 -17.01 -3.19
N VAL A 256 -3.59 -16.72 -4.10
CA VAL A 256 -5.02 -16.59 -3.77
C VAL A 256 -5.73 -17.82 -4.32
N PRO A 257 -6.14 -18.77 -3.47
CA PRO A 257 -6.86 -19.96 -3.90
C PRO A 257 -8.20 -19.59 -4.52
N SER A 258 -8.56 -20.30 -5.60
CA SER A 258 -9.91 -20.25 -6.17
C SER A 258 -10.52 -21.63 -6.21
N SER A 259 -11.83 -21.70 -6.03
CA SER A 259 -12.63 -22.93 -6.14
C SER A 259 -13.93 -22.65 -6.86
N TYR A 260 -14.44 -23.66 -7.56
CA TYR A 260 -15.76 -23.64 -8.17
C TYR A 260 -16.64 -24.70 -7.52
N ASP A 261 -17.79 -24.28 -7.04
CA ASP A 261 -18.83 -25.18 -6.54
C ASP A 261 -19.94 -25.34 -7.58
N ALA A 262 -20.04 -26.51 -8.17
CA ALA A 262 -21.03 -26.81 -9.18
C ALA A 262 -22.47 -26.89 -8.63
N ALA A 263 -22.66 -27.16 -7.32
CA ALA A 263 -23.98 -27.23 -6.73
C ALA A 263 -24.63 -25.85 -6.57
N THR A 264 -23.84 -24.85 -6.21
CA THR A 264 -24.28 -23.45 -6.08
C THR A 264 -23.94 -22.61 -7.31
N HIS A 265 -23.24 -23.20 -8.31
CA HIS A 265 -22.78 -22.52 -9.51
C HIS A 265 -21.94 -21.26 -9.20
N THR A 266 -21.07 -21.35 -8.19
CA THR A 266 -20.37 -20.20 -7.63
C THR A 266 -18.87 -20.41 -7.65
N VAL A 267 -18.14 -19.39 -8.11
CA VAL A 267 -16.68 -19.29 -7.95
C VAL A 267 -16.36 -18.53 -6.68
N THR A 268 -15.41 -19.04 -5.91
CA THR A 268 -14.95 -18.43 -4.66
C THR A 268 -13.44 -18.23 -4.69
N TRP A 269 -12.97 -17.03 -4.36
CA TRP A 269 -11.57 -16.72 -4.11
C TRP A 269 -11.39 -16.39 -2.62
N THR A 270 -10.49 -17.12 -1.97
CA THR A 270 -10.11 -16.86 -0.56
C THR A 270 -8.87 -15.99 -0.55
N ILE A 271 -9.07 -14.68 -0.39
CA ILE A 271 -7.98 -13.70 -0.40
C ILE A 271 -7.27 -13.67 0.97
N GLY A 272 -8.03 -13.88 2.06
CA GLY A 272 -7.49 -13.84 3.42
C GLY A 272 -7.25 -12.42 3.91
N ASP A 273 -6.07 -12.18 4.49
CA ASP A 273 -5.72 -10.88 5.03
C ASP A 273 -5.28 -9.92 3.94
N VAL A 274 -5.72 -8.67 4.04
CA VAL A 274 -5.37 -7.61 3.09
C VAL A 274 -4.95 -6.33 3.80
N ASN A 275 -3.92 -5.70 3.24
CA ASN A 275 -3.46 -4.37 3.63
C ASN A 275 -3.70 -3.41 2.45
N PRO A 276 -4.49 -2.36 2.62
CA PRO A 276 -4.81 -1.40 1.55
C PRO A 276 -3.59 -0.75 0.90
N ALA A 277 -2.47 -0.63 1.61
CA ALA A 277 -1.25 -0.05 1.07
C ALA A 277 -0.58 -0.94 0.00
N PHE A 278 -0.80 -2.25 0.06
CA PHE A 278 -0.15 -3.23 -0.82
C PHE A 278 -1.12 -4.00 -1.71
N MET A 279 -2.42 -4.02 -1.36
CA MET A 279 -3.42 -4.80 -2.09
C MET A 279 -3.56 -4.33 -3.53
N ASN A 280 -3.29 -5.24 -4.45
CA ASN A 280 -3.48 -5.04 -5.89
C ASN A 280 -3.98 -6.31 -6.60
N VAL A 281 -4.79 -7.10 -5.91
CA VAL A 281 -5.32 -8.38 -6.40
C VAL A 281 -6.24 -8.15 -7.58
N VAL A 282 -6.08 -8.99 -8.61
CA VAL A 282 -7.02 -9.13 -9.72
C VAL A 282 -7.43 -10.58 -9.83
N LEU A 283 -8.72 -10.82 -9.80
CA LEU A 283 -9.35 -12.12 -9.91
C LEU A 283 -9.93 -12.25 -11.31
N SER A 284 -9.79 -13.42 -11.92
CA SER A 284 -10.32 -13.69 -13.25
C SER A 284 -11.18 -14.95 -13.23
N VAL A 285 -12.31 -14.89 -13.91
CA VAL A 285 -13.16 -16.06 -14.18
C VAL A 285 -13.49 -16.10 -15.65
N THR A 286 -13.30 -17.27 -16.26
CA THR A 286 -13.67 -17.56 -17.64
C THR A 286 -14.87 -18.49 -17.64
N VAL A 287 -15.88 -18.12 -18.40
CA VAL A 287 -17.11 -18.86 -18.59
C VAL A 287 -17.38 -19.03 -20.08
N HIS A 288 -18.06 -20.11 -20.44
CA HIS A 288 -18.57 -20.33 -21.78
C HIS A 288 -20.08 -20.10 -21.81
N TYR A 289 -20.54 -19.31 -22.77
CA TYR A 289 -21.94 -19.07 -23.03
C TYR A 289 -22.33 -19.74 -24.35
N ASP A 290 -23.17 -20.74 -24.29
CA ASP A 290 -23.70 -21.44 -25.46
C ASP A 290 -25.08 -20.89 -25.90
N ASP A 291 -25.71 -21.58 -26.84
CA ASP A 291 -27.02 -21.19 -27.39
C ASP A 291 -28.18 -21.35 -26.38
N THR A 292 -27.96 -21.99 -25.22
CA THR A 292 -29.00 -22.11 -24.17
C THR A 292 -29.26 -20.79 -23.44
N CYS A 293 -28.36 -19.81 -23.57
CA CYS A 293 -28.62 -18.44 -23.13
C CYS A 293 -29.72 -17.82 -23.97
N ALA A 294 -30.95 -17.81 -23.46
CA ALA A 294 -32.11 -17.35 -24.22
C ALA A 294 -32.09 -15.83 -24.43
N ASP A 295 -31.57 -15.07 -23.48
CA ASP A 295 -31.53 -13.61 -23.51
C ASP A 295 -30.35 -13.12 -24.36
N ASN A 296 -30.48 -11.88 -24.88
CA ASN A 296 -29.39 -11.18 -25.57
C ASN A 296 -28.41 -10.52 -24.60
N THR A 297 -28.60 -10.62 -23.30
CA THR A 297 -27.75 -10.05 -22.27
C THR A 297 -27.73 -10.94 -21.05
N VAL A 298 -26.60 -10.97 -20.36
CA VAL A 298 -26.46 -11.59 -19.04
C VAL A 298 -25.78 -10.62 -18.09
N THR A 299 -26.23 -10.59 -16.85
CA THR A 299 -25.57 -9.79 -15.80
C THR A 299 -24.94 -10.76 -14.81
N ASN A 300 -23.64 -10.57 -14.56
CA ASN A 300 -22.88 -11.33 -13.60
C ASN A 300 -22.47 -10.42 -12.45
N THR A 301 -22.77 -10.82 -11.19
CA THR A 301 -22.58 -10.01 -9.97
C THR A 301 -21.69 -10.74 -8.98
N ALA A 302 -20.54 -10.16 -8.70
CA ALA A 302 -19.63 -10.64 -7.65
C ALA A 302 -19.85 -9.89 -6.34
N LYS A 303 -19.56 -10.55 -5.23
CA LYS A 303 -19.63 -10.02 -3.87
C LYS A 303 -18.32 -10.23 -3.14
N LEU A 304 -17.80 -9.18 -2.52
CA LEU A 304 -16.73 -9.22 -1.55
C LEU A 304 -17.32 -9.22 -0.15
N THR A 305 -16.77 -10.04 0.74
CA THR A 305 -17.05 -10.03 2.18
C THR A 305 -15.73 -10.15 2.92
N GLY A 306 -15.57 -9.41 4.00
CA GLY A 306 -14.41 -9.48 4.89
C GLY A 306 -14.71 -8.73 6.17
N ALA A 307 -13.88 -8.87 7.18
CA ALA A 307 -13.99 -8.17 8.44
C ALA A 307 -12.81 -7.22 8.67
N GLU A 308 -12.96 -6.27 9.57
CA GLU A 308 -11.82 -5.51 10.05
C GLU A 308 -10.84 -6.47 10.74
N MET A 309 -9.53 -6.30 10.43
CA MET A 309 -8.48 -7.11 11.06
C MET A 309 -8.47 -6.88 12.55
N HIS A 310 -8.67 -7.71 13.42
CA HIS A 310 -8.75 -7.58 14.88
C HIS A 310 -10.15 -7.21 15.44
N ASN A 311 -11.15 -7.10 14.57
CA ASN A 311 -12.56 -6.99 14.98
C ASN A 311 -13.43 -7.74 13.96
N GLU A 312 -13.49 -9.06 14.11
CA GLU A 312 -14.21 -9.94 13.19
C GLU A 312 -15.71 -9.68 13.12
N ASP A 313 -16.27 -9.03 14.13
CA ASP A 313 -17.69 -8.63 14.15
C ASP A 313 -17.96 -7.42 13.23
N ASN A 314 -16.93 -6.66 12.87
CA ASN A 314 -17.04 -5.53 11.94
C ASN A 314 -16.96 -6.00 10.48
N VAL A 315 -17.98 -6.73 10.05
CA VAL A 315 -18.05 -7.29 8.68
C VAL A 315 -18.45 -6.22 7.69
N ARG A 316 -17.71 -6.17 6.58
CA ARG A 316 -17.91 -5.26 5.45
C ARG A 316 -18.14 -6.03 4.15
N THR A 317 -18.94 -5.45 3.27
CA THR A 317 -19.27 -6.07 1.99
C THR A 317 -19.20 -5.04 0.85
N ALA A 318 -18.87 -5.50 -0.34
CA ALA A 318 -18.97 -4.74 -1.57
C ALA A 318 -19.49 -5.65 -2.69
N ASN A 319 -20.22 -5.07 -3.65
CA ASN A 319 -20.73 -5.80 -4.80
C ASN A 319 -20.31 -5.09 -6.08
N ALA A 320 -20.14 -5.87 -7.16
CA ALA A 320 -19.91 -5.35 -8.50
C ALA A 320 -20.61 -6.22 -9.52
N SER A 321 -21.28 -5.58 -10.47
CA SER A 321 -21.99 -6.26 -11.56
C SER A 321 -21.42 -5.82 -12.90
N PHE A 322 -21.44 -6.74 -13.85
CA PHE A 322 -21.14 -6.46 -15.25
C PHE A 322 -22.19 -7.10 -16.14
N THR A 323 -22.73 -6.32 -17.08
CA THR A 323 -23.69 -6.81 -18.07
C THR A 323 -22.99 -7.05 -19.39
N HIS A 324 -23.04 -8.29 -19.84
CA HIS A 324 -22.50 -8.75 -21.11
C HIS A 324 -23.62 -8.89 -22.13
N HIS A 325 -23.36 -8.52 -23.38
CA HIS A 325 -24.30 -8.64 -24.51
C HIS A 325 -23.84 -9.73 -25.45
N PHE A 326 -24.77 -10.48 -26.03
CA PHE A 326 -24.48 -11.39 -27.12
C PHE A 326 -24.62 -10.68 -28.47
N ASP A 327 -23.57 -10.77 -29.26
CA ASP A 327 -23.49 -10.20 -30.61
C ASP A 327 -23.39 -11.36 -31.62
N ASN A 328 -24.22 -11.32 -32.66
CA ASN A 328 -24.28 -12.38 -33.65
C ASN A 328 -23.14 -12.35 -34.69
N GLU A 329 -22.28 -11.32 -34.63
CA GLU A 329 -21.18 -11.16 -35.57
C GLU A 329 -19.84 -11.14 -34.88
N VAL A 330 -18.88 -11.94 -35.35
CA VAL A 330 -17.49 -11.87 -34.95
C VAL A 330 -16.87 -10.61 -35.56
N ARG A 331 -16.33 -9.74 -34.70
CA ARG A 331 -15.62 -8.53 -35.11
C ARG A 331 -14.21 -8.54 -34.60
N TYR A 332 -13.27 -8.43 -35.51
CA TYR A 332 -11.86 -8.34 -35.20
C TYR A 332 -11.42 -6.88 -35.10
N GLY A 333 -10.58 -6.61 -34.13
CA GLY A 333 -9.97 -5.30 -33.95
C GLY A 333 -8.90 -5.34 -32.88
N GLY A 334 -7.99 -4.39 -32.96
CA GLY A 334 -6.92 -4.28 -31.98
C GLY A 334 -5.71 -3.57 -32.54
N GLY A 335 -4.74 -3.34 -31.67
CA GLY A 335 -3.50 -2.67 -32.07
C GLY A 335 -2.33 -3.11 -31.19
N PHE A 336 -1.25 -3.52 -31.85
CA PHE A 336 0.03 -3.77 -31.21
C PHE A 336 0.88 -2.53 -31.23
N ASN A 337 1.50 -2.18 -30.11
CA ASN A 337 2.44 -1.09 -30.00
C ASN A 337 3.65 -1.54 -29.17
N LYS A 338 4.83 -1.17 -29.67
CA LYS A 338 6.10 -1.34 -28.97
C LYS A 338 6.79 0.01 -28.90
N ARG A 339 7.12 0.46 -27.70
CA ARG A 339 7.77 1.75 -27.51
C ARG A 339 8.83 1.71 -26.41
N ALA A 340 9.85 2.54 -26.55
CA ALA A 340 10.73 2.89 -25.44
C ALA A 340 9.98 3.79 -24.45
N MET A 341 10.11 3.50 -23.16
CA MET A 341 9.47 4.31 -22.11
C MET A 341 10.21 5.62 -21.83
N SER A 342 11.50 5.66 -22.19
CA SER A 342 12.35 6.85 -22.07
C SER A 342 13.44 6.81 -23.14
N GLN A 343 14.19 7.90 -23.27
CA GLN A 343 15.43 7.88 -24.04
C GLN A 343 16.43 6.94 -23.33
N PHE A 344 17.15 6.15 -24.11
CA PHE A 344 18.18 5.25 -23.58
C PHE A 344 19.46 6.03 -23.28
N GLU A 345 19.85 6.03 -22.03
CA GLU A 345 21.04 6.67 -21.52
C GLU A 345 22.09 5.63 -21.13
N ARG A 346 23.33 5.86 -21.51
CA ARG A 346 24.46 4.98 -21.16
C ARG A 346 24.57 4.78 -19.66
N GLY A 347 24.80 3.56 -19.24
CA GLY A 347 24.95 3.19 -17.84
C GLY A 347 23.66 3.31 -17.01
N LYS A 348 22.52 3.54 -17.65
CA LYS A 348 21.19 3.56 -17.00
C LYS A 348 20.37 2.35 -17.42
N GLN A 349 19.26 2.18 -16.77
CA GLN A 349 18.28 1.17 -17.16
C GLN A 349 17.46 1.66 -18.35
N GLY A 350 17.35 0.83 -19.38
CA GLY A 350 16.41 1.00 -20.48
C GLY A 350 15.17 0.16 -20.29
N ASN A 351 14.08 0.59 -20.90
CA ASN A 351 12.79 -0.09 -20.77
C ASN A 351 12.01 -0.02 -22.10
N TRP A 352 11.55 -1.17 -22.57
CA TRP A 352 10.61 -1.34 -23.65
C TRP A 352 9.26 -1.75 -23.13
N LEU A 353 8.21 -1.10 -23.60
CA LEU A 353 6.82 -1.45 -23.31
C LEU A 353 6.17 -2.00 -24.57
N TYR A 354 5.59 -3.18 -24.46
CA TYR A 354 4.78 -3.83 -25.48
C TYR A 354 3.33 -3.79 -25.00
N THR A 355 2.45 -3.30 -25.84
CA THR A 355 1.02 -3.27 -25.53
C THR A 355 0.23 -3.80 -26.71
N TYR A 356 -0.82 -4.55 -26.42
CA TYR A 356 -1.82 -4.96 -27.37
C TYR A 356 -3.21 -4.78 -26.76
N ASP A 357 -4.08 -4.09 -27.47
CA ASP A 357 -5.47 -3.95 -27.09
C ASP A 357 -6.32 -4.86 -27.98
N ASN A 358 -6.93 -5.90 -27.43
CA ASN A 358 -7.88 -6.73 -28.14
C ASN A 358 -9.24 -6.03 -28.20
N LYS A 359 -9.51 -5.32 -29.27
CA LYS A 359 -10.81 -4.68 -29.56
C LYS A 359 -11.78 -5.61 -30.28
N SER A 360 -11.40 -6.88 -30.46
CA SER A 360 -12.31 -7.89 -30.98
C SER A 360 -13.36 -8.25 -29.93
N ASN A 361 -14.50 -8.74 -30.37
CA ASN A 361 -15.49 -9.33 -29.48
C ASN A 361 -15.27 -10.83 -29.23
N VAL A 362 -14.11 -11.36 -29.64
CA VAL A 362 -13.64 -12.74 -29.42
C VAL A 362 -12.22 -12.73 -28.84
N PRO A 363 -11.83 -13.79 -28.13
CA PRO A 363 -10.44 -13.98 -27.73
C PRO A 363 -9.51 -14.11 -28.95
N VAL A 364 -8.27 -13.59 -28.82
CA VAL A 364 -7.26 -13.71 -29.84
C VAL A 364 -5.97 -14.30 -29.26
N VAL A 365 -5.29 -15.14 -30.04
CA VAL A 365 -3.93 -15.57 -29.74
C VAL A 365 -2.96 -14.61 -30.42
N LEU A 366 -2.18 -13.91 -29.59
CA LEU A 366 -1.10 -13.04 -30.05
C LEU A 366 0.23 -13.79 -29.92
N GLU A 367 0.99 -13.89 -30.99
CA GLU A 367 2.32 -14.47 -31.03
C GLU A 367 3.27 -13.53 -31.76
N TYR A 368 4.50 -13.40 -31.27
CA TYR A 368 5.59 -12.72 -31.94
C TYR A 368 6.95 -13.15 -31.39
N THR A 369 7.98 -12.94 -32.19
CA THR A 369 9.37 -13.14 -31.78
C THR A 369 10.06 -11.79 -31.66
N ASP A 370 10.76 -11.55 -30.56
CA ASP A 370 11.53 -10.36 -30.35
C ASP A 370 13.02 -10.69 -30.26
N TYR A 371 13.79 -10.12 -31.16
CA TYR A 371 15.25 -10.20 -31.17
C TYR A 371 15.79 -9.06 -30.33
N MET A 372 16.02 -9.38 -29.05
CA MET A 372 16.58 -8.43 -28.09
C MET A 372 18.01 -8.09 -28.47
N THR A 373 18.28 -6.80 -28.57
CA THR A 373 19.67 -6.33 -28.51
C THR A 373 20.55 -6.68 -29.69
N CYS A 374 20.00 -6.92 -30.86
CA CYS A 374 20.82 -6.81 -32.04
C CYS A 374 21.40 -5.39 -32.09
N GLY A 375 22.72 -5.27 -32.10
CA GLY A 375 23.44 -4.01 -32.21
C GLY A 375 22.95 -3.18 -33.40
N LEU A 376 23.58 -2.10 -33.62
CA LEU A 376 23.24 -1.17 -34.72
C LEU A 376 23.12 -1.91 -36.03
N VAL A 377 22.13 -1.57 -36.81
CA VAL A 377 22.06 -1.99 -38.23
C VAL A 377 23.23 -1.38 -38.95
N SER A 378 24.00 -2.19 -39.61
CA SER A 378 25.05 -1.71 -40.53
C SER A 378 24.43 -0.76 -41.53
N PRO A 379 24.93 0.48 -41.66
CA PRO A 379 24.41 1.43 -42.64
C PRO A 379 24.69 1.01 -44.09
N THR A 380 25.60 0.04 -44.31
CA THR A 380 26.03 -0.38 -45.63
C THR A 380 25.26 -1.57 -46.19
N ASP A 381 24.82 -2.49 -45.35
CA ASP A 381 24.18 -3.75 -45.81
C ASP A 381 22.93 -4.11 -45.01
N GLY A 382 22.54 -3.32 -43.98
CA GLY A 382 21.40 -3.60 -43.15
C GLY A 382 21.59 -4.79 -42.19
N SER A 383 22.79 -5.39 -42.14
CA SER A 383 23.07 -6.50 -41.23
C SER A 383 23.00 -6.06 -39.77
N LYS A 384 22.65 -7.00 -38.89
CA LYS A 384 22.51 -6.76 -37.44
C LYS A 384 23.62 -7.51 -36.72
N ASP A 385 24.40 -6.81 -35.92
CA ASP A 385 25.35 -7.46 -35.00
C ASP A 385 24.63 -7.81 -33.70
N CYS A 386 24.24 -9.10 -33.58
CA CYS A 386 23.56 -9.64 -32.41
C CYS A 386 24.54 -10.12 -31.34
N ASP A 387 25.85 -10.12 -31.61
CA ASP A 387 26.86 -10.57 -30.66
C ASP A 387 27.24 -9.51 -29.62
N LYS A 388 26.85 -8.25 -29.87
CA LYS A 388 27.18 -7.11 -29.01
C LYS A 388 25.95 -6.35 -28.53
N PRO A 389 25.25 -6.88 -27.54
CA PRO A 389 23.99 -6.31 -27.06
C PRO A 389 24.23 -4.94 -26.42
N LEU A 390 23.42 -3.95 -26.81
CA LEU A 390 23.41 -2.63 -26.17
C LEU A 390 22.66 -2.61 -24.84
N MET A 391 21.73 -3.54 -24.65
CA MET A 391 20.96 -3.69 -23.44
C MET A 391 20.92 -5.16 -23.03
N ARG A 392 21.24 -5.45 -21.78
CA ARG A 392 21.06 -6.79 -21.21
C ARG A 392 19.74 -6.86 -20.47
N VAL A 393 18.82 -7.64 -20.96
CA VAL A 393 17.53 -7.83 -20.30
C VAL A 393 17.73 -8.51 -18.94
N LYS A 394 17.21 -7.88 -17.89
CA LYS A 394 17.23 -8.35 -16.49
C LYS A 394 15.85 -8.40 -15.88
N THR A 395 14.85 -7.85 -16.55
CA THR A 395 13.47 -7.84 -16.08
C THR A 395 12.55 -8.08 -17.28
N ILE A 396 11.66 -9.03 -17.14
CA ILE A 396 10.46 -9.18 -17.98
C ILE A 396 9.31 -9.34 -17.01
N ASP A 397 8.40 -8.39 -16.99
CA ASP A 397 7.23 -8.40 -16.13
C ASP A 397 5.97 -7.93 -16.88
N THR A 398 4.82 -8.11 -16.26
CA THR A 398 3.55 -7.75 -16.86
C THR A 398 2.55 -7.29 -15.82
N GLN A 399 1.66 -6.38 -16.21
CA GLN A 399 0.47 -6.02 -15.45
C GLN A 399 -0.76 -6.85 -15.84
N THR A 400 -0.61 -7.72 -16.83
CA THR A 400 -1.67 -8.58 -17.35
C THR A 400 -1.88 -9.78 -16.43
N THR A 401 -3.12 -10.11 -16.15
CA THR A 401 -3.48 -11.27 -15.32
C THR A 401 -3.48 -12.58 -16.10
N THR A 402 -3.86 -12.50 -17.37
CA THR A 402 -3.84 -13.64 -18.27
C THR A 402 -2.39 -14.08 -18.52
N PRO A 403 -2.06 -15.38 -18.33
CA PRO A 403 -0.70 -15.86 -18.47
C PRO A 403 -0.10 -15.60 -19.86
N ILE A 404 1.15 -15.17 -19.86
CA ILE A 404 1.98 -15.00 -21.05
C ILE A 404 3.03 -16.10 -21.04
N GLU A 405 3.11 -16.87 -22.10
CA GLU A 405 4.19 -17.84 -22.31
C GLU A 405 5.37 -17.15 -23.02
N ILE A 406 6.55 -17.22 -22.40
CA ILE A 406 7.80 -16.67 -22.92
C ILE A 406 8.76 -17.84 -23.16
N THR A 407 8.97 -18.18 -24.42
CA THR A 407 10.06 -19.09 -24.80
C THR A 407 11.28 -18.25 -25.14
N TYR A 408 12.46 -18.59 -24.61
CA TYR A 408 13.64 -17.75 -24.68
C TYR A 408 14.88 -18.49 -25.14
N TRP A 409 15.84 -17.72 -25.65
CA TRP A 409 17.20 -18.15 -26.03
C TRP A 409 18.21 -17.18 -25.45
N THR A 410 19.35 -17.73 -25.01
CA THR A 410 20.43 -16.93 -24.40
C THR A 410 21.67 -16.89 -25.29
N ASN A 411 22.59 -15.96 -25.00
CA ASN A 411 23.90 -15.88 -25.67
C ASN A 411 24.78 -17.12 -25.45
N LYS A 412 24.42 -17.99 -24.51
CA LYS A 412 25.13 -19.26 -24.24
C LYS A 412 24.46 -20.46 -24.90
N GLY A 413 23.43 -20.22 -25.69
CA GLY A 413 22.66 -21.28 -26.35
C GLY A 413 21.65 -21.99 -25.45
N ASN A 414 21.47 -21.55 -24.22
CA ASN A 414 20.42 -22.08 -23.37
C ASN A 414 19.04 -21.61 -23.85
N THR A 415 18.04 -22.47 -23.72
CA THR A 415 16.66 -22.19 -24.09
C THR A 415 15.72 -22.76 -23.05
N GLY A 416 14.53 -22.21 -22.96
CA GLY A 416 13.49 -22.66 -22.04
C GLY A 416 12.20 -21.87 -22.24
N THR A 417 11.19 -22.25 -21.47
CA THR A 417 9.89 -21.59 -21.48
C THR A 417 9.50 -21.24 -20.05
N GLN A 418 9.04 -20.01 -19.84
CA GLN A 418 8.50 -19.56 -18.56
C GLN A 418 7.15 -18.89 -18.78
N THR A 419 6.29 -18.99 -17.77
CA THR A 419 5.00 -18.30 -17.76
C THR A 419 5.11 -17.10 -16.85
N VAL A 420 4.78 -15.92 -17.37
CA VAL A 420 4.73 -14.64 -16.65
C VAL A 420 3.31 -14.11 -16.60
N TYR A 421 2.94 -13.53 -15.49
CA TYR A 421 1.66 -12.86 -15.27
C TYR A 421 1.79 -11.84 -14.14
N ARG A 422 0.80 -11.04 -13.90
CA ARG A 422 0.83 -10.04 -12.84
C ARG A 422 1.20 -10.65 -11.48
N GLY A 423 2.31 -10.17 -10.90
CA GLY A 423 2.88 -10.71 -9.67
C GLY A 423 3.86 -11.87 -9.84
N LYS A 424 4.02 -12.40 -11.05
CA LYS A 424 5.06 -13.39 -11.38
C LYS A 424 5.85 -12.93 -12.60
N ALA A 425 6.99 -12.32 -12.35
CA ALA A 425 7.95 -11.93 -13.38
C ALA A 425 8.74 -13.14 -13.90
N PHE A 426 9.43 -12.94 -15.00
CA PHE A 426 10.40 -13.90 -15.53
C PHE A 426 11.55 -14.10 -14.54
N ASP A 427 11.88 -15.35 -14.26
CA ASP A 427 12.94 -15.71 -13.33
C ASP A 427 14.30 -15.81 -14.04
N PHE A 428 15.21 -14.91 -13.72
CA PHE A 428 16.59 -14.91 -14.20
C PHE A 428 17.57 -15.57 -13.23
N SER A 429 17.13 -16.14 -12.12
CA SER A 429 18.01 -16.67 -11.06
C SER A 429 18.90 -17.82 -11.52
N SER A 430 18.46 -18.55 -12.53
CA SER A 430 19.21 -19.67 -13.13
C SER A 430 20.28 -19.24 -14.14
N PHE A 431 20.30 -17.95 -14.54
CA PHE A 431 21.24 -17.45 -15.54
C PHE A 431 22.61 -17.22 -14.91
N ALA A 432 23.67 -17.60 -15.63
CA ALA A 432 25.03 -17.24 -15.23
C ALA A 432 25.23 -15.71 -15.27
N ALA A 433 26.23 -15.19 -14.55
CA ALA A 433 26.48 -13.76 -14.45
C ALA A 433 26.66 -13.04 -15.80
N ASP A 434 27.25 -13.73 -16.77
CA ASP A 434 27.51 -13.27 -18.14
C ASP A 434 26.49 -13.78 -19.15
N GLU A 435 25.43 -14.44 -18.69
CA GLU A 435 24.35 -14.94 -19.52
C GLU A 435 23.23 -13.89 -19.59
N TYR A 436 22.71 -13.68 -20.78
CA TYR A 436 21.63 -12.76 -21.06
C TYR A 436 20.75 -13.28 -22.21
N LEU A 437 19.55 -12.77 -22.26
CA LEU A 437 18.53 -13.13 -23.21
C LEU A 437 18.79 -12.43 -24.54
N THR A 438 18.83 -13.20 -25.63
CA THR A 438 19.06 -12.70 -26.99
C THR A 438 17.80 -12.63 -27.83
N VAL A 439 16.90 -13.61 -27.61
CA VAL A 439 15.62 -13.72 -28.32
C VAL A 439 14.58 -14.21 -27.34
N PHE A 440 13.37 -13.73 -27.45
CA PHE A 440 12.23 -14.37 -26.84
C PHE A 440 11.06 -14.47 -27.82
N HIS A 441 10.30 -15.56 -27.70
CA HIS A 441 9.03 -15.75 -28.36
C HIS A 441 7.92 -15.55 -27.35
N TYR A 442 7.00 -14.68 -27.67
CA TYR A 442 5.82 -14.35 -26.86
C TYR A 442 4.60 -15.07 -27.42
N LYS A 443 3.81 -15.67 -26.54
CA LYS A 443 2.50 -16.23 -26.86
C LYS A 443 1.51 -15.97 -25.74
N GLN A 444 0.34 -15.46 -26.10
CA GLN A 444 -0.73 -15.22 -25.14
C GLN A 444 -2.09 -15.31 -25.81
N THR A 445 -3.05 -15.92 -25.11
CA THR A 445 -4.47 -15.76 -25.43
C THR A 445 -4.99 -14.53 -24.69
N ILE A 446 -5.46 -13.55 -25.43
CA ILE A 446 -5.97 -12.28 -24.89
C ILE A 446 -7.48 -12.27 -25.03
N PRO A 447 -8.25 -12.26 -23.92
CA PRO A 447 -9.72 -12.24 -23.99
C PRO A 447 -10.26 -11.04 -24.76
N ALA A 448 -11.50 -11.15 -25.20
CA ALA A 448 -12.20 -10.07 -25.88
C ALA A 448 -12.26 -8.81 -25.02
N GLY A 449 -11.92 -7.67 -25.60
CA GLY A 449 -11.92 -6.38 -24.91
C GLY A 449 -10.80 -6.15 -23.90
N GLU A 450 -9.90 -7.12 -23.70
CA GLU A 450 -8.78 -6.96 -22.77
C GLU A 450 -7.50 -6.47 -23.46
N SER A 451 -6.58 -5.98 -22.62
CA SER A 451 -5.27 -5.51 -23.06
C SER A 451 -4.16 -6.38 -22.49
N SER A 452 -3.12 -6.60 -23.27
CA SER A 452 -1.85 -7.18 -22.82
C SER A 452 -0.79 -6.09 -22.70
N ILE A 453 0.01 -6.18 -21.64
CA ILE A 453 1.14 -5.29 -21.37
C ILE A 453 2.33 -6.15 -20.97
N LEU A 454 3.45 -6.01 -21.68
CA LEU A 454 4.72 -6.61 -21.32
C LEU A 454 5.77 -5.52 -21.18
N ASN A 455 6.47 -5.53 -20.06
CA ASN A 455 7.57 -4.64 -19.76
C ASN A 455 8.89 -5.43 -19.84
N VAL A 456 9.84 -4.95 -20.63
CA VAL A 456 11.16 -5.58 -20.80
C VAL A 456 12.22 -4.53 -20.50
N ALA A 457 13.03 -4.76 -19.46
CA ALA A 457 13.98 -3.79 -18.98
C ALA A 457 15.36 -4.41 -18.72
N GLY A 458 16.38 -3.57 -18.76
CA GLY A 458 17.75 -3.97 -18.43
C GLY A 458 18.75 -2.82 -18.53
N PRO A 459 19.96 -3.02 -18.02
CA PRO A 459 21.01 -2.03 -18.08
C PRO A 459 21.46 -1.79 -19.53
N ILE A 460 21.63 -0.53 -19.88
CA ILE A 460 22.27 -0.07 -21.11
C ILE A 460 23.77 -0.03 -20.89
N GLY A 461 24.54 -0.51 -21.88
CA GLY A 461 26.01 -0.46 -21.81
C GLY A 461 26.55 0.93 -21.56
N ALA A 462 27.50 1.01 -20.64
CA ALA A 462 28.16 2.24 -20.27
C ALA A 462 29.51 2.44 -21.00
N GLY A 463 29.95 1.45 -21.77
CA GLY A 463 31.23 1.44 -22.45
C GLY A 463 31.39 2.54 -23.53
N THR A 464 32.62 2.80 -23.94
CA THR A 464 32.92 3.71 -25.00
C THR A 464 32.41 3.17 -26.33
N PRO A 465 31.71 3.97 -27.16
CA PRO A 465 31.32 3.52 -28.48
C PRO A 465 32.57 3.14 -29.29
N THR A 466 32.51 1.97 -29.89
CA THR A 466 33.56 1.49 -30.80
C THR A 466 32.97 1.47 -32.20
N THR A 467 33.68 1.99 -33.18
CA THR A 467 33.27 1.96 -34.58
C THR A 467 34.11 0.91 -35.31
N GLU A 468 33.48 -0.12 -35.82
CA GLU A 468 34.11 -1.12 -36.67
C GLU A 468 33.30 -1.21 -37.97
N ASN A 469 33.98 -1.18 -39.10
CA ASN A 469 33.34 -1.26 -40.43
C ASN A 469 32.22 -0.23 -40.66
N GLY A 470 32.36 0.98 -40.10
CA GLY A 470 31.38 2.07 -40.24
C GLY A 470 30.17 1.93 -39.29
N VAL A 471 30.13 0.90 -38.46
CA VAL A 471 29.05 0.68 -37.44
C VAL A 471 29.57 1.07 -36.05
N THR A 472 28.85 1.96 -35.38
CA THR A 472 29.15 2.34 -34.00
C THR A 472 28.30 1.55 -33.03
N TYR A 473 28.91 0.82 -32.12
CA TYR A 473 28.23 0.04 -31.09
C TYR A 473 28.86 0.28 -29.71
N VAL A 474 28.13 -0.09 -28.66
CA VAL A 474 28.57 0.03 -27.27
C VAL A 474 28.62 -1.36 -26.67
N ASP A 475 29.82 -1.74 -26.19
CA ASP A 475 30.00 -2.96 -25.43
C ASP A 475 29.45 -2.75 -24.02
N VAL A 476 28.45 -3.55 -23.63
CA VAL A 476 27.84 -3.50 -22.30
C VAL A 476 28.78 -3.99 -21.19
N ASP A 477 29.84 -4.69 -21.53
CA ASP A 477 30.80 -5.25 -20.58
C ASP A 477 31.99 -4.29 -20.31
N LYS A 478 32.14 -3.23 -21.08
CA LYS A 478 33.18 -2.22 -20.84
C LYS A 478 32.85 -1.32 -19.68
N ASP A 479 33.88 -1.01 -18.89
CA ASP A 479 33.79 -0.23 -17.67
C ASP A 479 33.14 1.15 -17.89
N ALA A 480 32.10 1.44 -17.13
CA ALA A 480 31.42 2.72 -17.08
C ALA A 480 32.37 3.90 -16.67
N ALA A 481 33.51 3.62 -16.03
CA ALA A 481 34.45 4.65 -15.58
C ALA A 481 35.06 5.44 -16.72
N ALA A 482 35.38 4.80 -17.85
CA ALA A 482 35.94 5.46 -19.02
C ALA A 482 34.94 6.42 -19.69
N TRP A 483 33.67 6.18 -19.55
CA TRP A 483 32.60 7.02 -20.10
C TRP A 483 32.32 8.27 -19.23
N LYS A 484 32.48 8.18 -17.91
CA LYS A 484 32.29 9.32 -17.00
C LYS A 484 33.29 10.44 -17.17
N ALA A 485 34.38 10.20 -17.85
CA ALA A 485 35.45 11.18 -18.08
C ALA A 485 35.15 12.20 -19.20
N GLY A 486 33.93 12.68 -19.31
CA GLY A 486 33.59 13.92 -20.04
C GLY A 486 33.24 13.77 -21.51
N LYS A 487 32.61 12.68 -21.93
CA LYS A 487 32.14 12.54 -23.32
C LYS A 487 30.66 12.92 -23.46
N SER A 488 30.38 13.68 -24.53
CA SER A 488 29.08 14.31 -24.81
C SER A 488 27.94 13.35 -25.19
N ASP A 489 28.23 12.08 -25.53
CA ASP A 489 27.22 11.13 -26.03
C ASP A 489 26.56 10.39 -24.90
N LYS A 490 25.71 11.08 -24.20
CA LYS A 490 24.89 10.56 -23.12
C LYS A 490 23.86 9.53 -23.59
N TRP A 491 23.31 9.74 -24.78
CA TRP A 491 22.26 8.97 -25.38
C TRP A 491 22.76 7.89 -26.34
N VAL A 492 22.10 6.75 -26.35
CA VAL A 492 22.38 5.68 -27.31
C VAL A 492 21.10 5.29 -28.04
N ARG A 493 21.27 4.93 -29.32
CA ARG A 493 20.18 4.34 -30.09
C ARG A 493 20.18 2.82 -29.85
N VAL A 494 19.13 2.29 -29.25
CA VAL A 494 18.92 0.87 -29.11
C VAL A 494 17.87 0.44 -30.12
N GLN A 495 18.21 -0.48 -31.00
CA GLN A 495 17.30 -1.06 -31.97
C GLN A 495 16.88 -2.43 -31.47
N ASN A 496 15.59 -2.67 -31.53
CA ASN A 496 14.96 -3.92 -31.14
C ASN A 496 13.84 -4.24 -32.13
N CYS A 497 13.81 -5.44 -32.68
CA CYS A 497 12.92 -5.83 -33.77
C CYS A 497 12.00 -6.96 -33.36
N VAL A 498 10.70 -6.75 -33.56
CA VAL A 498 9.67 -7.79 -33.50
C VAL A 498 9.51 -8.38 -34.90
N THR A 499 9.50 -9.70 -34.98
CA THR A 499 9.24 -10.48 -36.21
C THR A 499 8.18 -11.54 -35.90
N ASP A 500 7.78 -12.26 -36.94
CA ASP A 500 6.86 -13.39 -36.86
C ASP A 500 5.56 -13.06 -36.10
N PHE A 501 5.13 -11.79 -36.28
CA PHE A 501 3.91 -11.33 -35.65
C PHE A 501 2.71 -12.03 -36.27
N SER A 502 1.93 -12.69 -35.43
CA SER A 502 0.67 -13.28 -35.81
C SER A 502 -0.41 -13.01 -34.78
N MET A 503 -1.62 -12.86 -35.26
CA MET A 503 -2.82 -12.74 -34.47
C MET A 503 -3.85 -13.70 -35.07
N LYS A 504 -4.34 -14.64 -34.28
CA LYS A 504 -5.32 -15.64 -34.68
C LYS A 504 -6.49 -15.60 -33.70
N SER A 505 -7.69 -15.73 -34.23
CA SER A 505 -8.86 -16.04 -33.41
C SER A 505 -8.78 -17.46 -32.88
N LEU A 506 -9.44 -17.71 -31.76
CA LEU A 506 -9.63 -19.06 -31.20
C LEU A 506 -10.91 -19.73 -31.74
N ASP A 507 -11.46 -19.28 -32.85
CA ASP A 507 -12.66 -19.89 -33.45
C ASP A 507 -12.46 -21.33 -33.87
#